data_53695199f5ba4af396bd485d638ff319
#
_entry.id   53695199f5ba4af396bd485d638ff319
#
_cell.length_a   1.000
_cell.length_b   1.000
_cell.length_c   1.000
_cell.angle_alpha   90.00
_cell.angle_beta   90.00
_cell.angle_gamma   90.00
#
_symmetry.space_group_name_H-M   'P 1'
#
loop_
_entity.id
_entity.type
_entity.pdbx_description
1 polymer ?
#
loop_
_entity_poly.entity_id
_entity_poly.type
_entity_poly.pdbx_seq_one_letter_code
_entity_poly.pdbx_strand_id
1 'polypeptide(L)'
;GLPLYRYLGGPMASLLPVPLMNVINGGAHAANSLDFQEFMLVPHGAPSFREALRMGTEVFHVLKGLLKDKGLSTAVGDEGGFAPDLGNLEAGELLVQAIEKAGYRPGDQISLALDVASTEFFKDGRYAFDGGSYTSAEMVDQLAALVGRFPILSIEDGVAEDDWDGWALLTEKLGKTVQLVGDDLFVTNTSRLQRGIDLGVANSILIKVNQIGSLTETLQAIDLAGRAGYTSVISHRSGETEDTTIADLAVATRAGQIKTGSLSRSERVAKYNQLLRIEDELGSQAVYAGTVDRGPRGKA
;
A
#
# COMPACT_ATOMS: atom_id res chain seq x y z
N GLY A 1 0.07 -0.42 33.41
CA GLY A 1 -0.01 -0.81 32.07
C GLY A 1 0.70 0.17 31.16
N LEU A 2 1.33 -0.37 30.11
CA LEU A 2 1.85 0.42 29.01
C LEU A 2 0.85 0.36 27.84
N PRO A 3 0.75 1.39 26.99
CA PRO A 3 0.10 1.28 25.71
C PRO A 3 0.72 0.15 24.88
N LEU A 4 -0.07 -0.48 24.00
CA LEU A 4 0.37 -1.67 23.25
C LEU A 4 1.61 -1.41 22.41
N TYR A 5 1.67 -0.28 21.69
CA TYR A 5 2.84 0.06 20.91
C TYR A 5 4.13 0.21 21.75
N ARG A 6 4.02 0.71 22.99
CA ARG A 6 5.15 0.81 23.93
C ARG A 6 5.53 -0.54 24.52
N TYR A 7 4.53 -1.38 24.83
CA TYR A 7 4.77 -2.72 25.36
C TYR A 7 5.55 -3.60 24.38
N LEU A 8 5.18 -3.53 23.10
CA LEU A 8 5.82 -4.33 22.03
C LEU A 8 7.14 -3.71 21.55
N GLY A 9 7.17 -2.39 21.35
CA GLY A 9 8.28 -1.71 20.68
C GLY A 9 9.26 -1.01 21.60
N GLY A 10 8.96 -0.94 22.91
CA GLY A 10 9.81 -0.30 23.90
C GLY A 10 9.97 1.21 23.69
N PRO A 11 11.07 1.80 24.20
CA PRO A 11 11.28 3.25 24.17
C PRO A 11 11.48 3.81 22.75
N MET A 12 11.84 2.98 21.77
CA MET A 12 12.07 3.40 20.39
C MET A 12 10.81 3.45 19.52
N ALA A 13 9.64 3.06 20.05
CA ALA A 13 8.36 3.08 19.36
C ALA A 13 7.82 4.51 19.22
N SER A 14 8.34 5.28 18.28
CA SER A 14 7.98 6.69 18.05
C SER A 14 7.80 7.02 16.55
N LEU A 15 7.94 6.03 15.65
CA LEU A 15 7.83 6.24 14.21
C LEU A 15 6.39 6.00 13.75
N LEU A 16 5.67 7.07 13.40
CA LEU A 16 4.33 7.03 12.80
C LEU A 16 4.45 6.58 11.34
N PRO A 17 3.68 5.57 10.91
CA PRO A 17 3.78 5.05 9.55
C PRO A 17 3.21 6.00 8.50
N VAL A 18 3.75 5.95 7.27
CA VAL A 18 3.09 6.52 6.09
C VAL A 18 1.92 5.62 5.71
N PRO A 19 0.69 6.14 5.61
CA PRO A 19 -0.44 5.35 5.18
C PRO A 19 -0.47 5.20 3.65
N LEU A 20 -0.80 3.98 3.19
CA LEU A 20 -1.22 3.67 1.83
C LEU A 20 -2.76 3.65 1.86
N MET A 21 -3.39 4.73 1.41
CA MET A 21 -4.83 4.97 1.58
C MET A 21 -5.59 4.52 0.33
N ASN A 22 -6.32 3.43 0.38
CA ASN A 22 -7.12 2.96 -0.74
C ASN A 22 -8.29 3.92 -1.03
N VAL A 23 -8.31 4.53 -2.21
CA VAL A 23 -9.34 5.50 -2.60
C VAL A 23 -10.16 5.09 -3.82
N ILE A 24 -9.67 4.13 -4.62
CA ILE A 24 -10.43 3.48 -5.69
C ILE A 24 -10.26 1.98 -5.58
N ASN A 25 -11.39 1.26 -5.50
CA ASN A 25 -11.48 -0.18 -5.46
C ASN A 25 -11.86 -0.76 -6.82
N GLY A 26 -11.20 -1.84 -7.21
CA GLY A 26 -11.52 -2.67 -8.36
C GLY A 26 -11.31 -4.15 -8.06
N GLY A 27 -11.07 -4.96 -9.10
CA GLY A 27 -10.79 -6.38 -8.96
C GLY A 27 -11.82 -7.12 -8.09
N ALA A 28 -11.34 -7.96 -7.19
CA ALA A 28 -12.19 -8.71 -6.26
C ALA A 28 -12.89 -7.83 -5.20
N HIS A 29 -12.46 -6.58 -4.99
CA HIS A 29 -13.00 -5.66 -3.96
C HIS A 29 -14.18 -4.82 -4.44
N ALA A 30 -14.55 -4.89 -5.72
CA ALA A 30 -15.66 -4.11 -6.28
C ALA A 30 -16.31 -4.80 -7.49
N ALA A 31 -17.62 -4.62 -7.65
CA ALA A 31 -18.35 -5.11 -8.84
C ALA A 31 -18.31 -4.03 -9.95
N ASN A 32 -17.14 -3.82 -10.55
CA ASN A 32 -16.91 -2.87 -11.65
C ASN A 32 -15.95 -3.48 -12.69
N SER A 33 -15.59 -2.70 -13.74
CA SER A 33 -14.72 -3.14 -14.82
C SER A 33 -13.21 -2.91 -14.56
N LEU A 34 -12.86 -2.42 -13.39
CA LEU A 34 -11.47 -2.12 -13.03
C LEU A 34 -10.73 -3.41 -12.64
N ASP A 35 -9.69 -3.78 -13.36
CA ASP A 35 -8.97 -5.04 -13.13
C ASP A 35 -8.06 -4.97 -11.89
N PHE A 36 -7.37 -3.85 -11.67
CA PHE A 36 -6.49 -3.69 -10.50
C PHE A 36 -7.32 -3.48 -9.23
N GLN A 37 -6.90 -4.14 -8.17
CA GLN A 37 -7.69 -4.24 -6.94
C GLN A 37 -7.76 -2.93 -6.16
N GLU A 38 -6.62 -2.19 -6.09
CA GLU A 38 -6.57 -0.97 -5.31
C GLU A 38 -5.69 0.11 -5.96
N PHE A 39 -6.21 1.34 -5.92
CA PHE A 39 -5.44 2.55 -6.19
C PHE A 39 -5.38 3.38 -4.91
N MET A 40 -4.17 3.62 -4.44
CA MET A 40 -3.92 4.22 -3.13
C MET A 40 -3.20 5.55 -3.24
N LEU A 41 -3.50 6.47 -2.29
CA LEU A 41 -2.73 7.69 -2.04
C LEU A 41 -1.64 7.42 -1.01
N VAL A 42 -0.46 7.98 -1.23
CA VAL A 42 0.69 7.87 -0.32
C VAL A 42 1.18 9.29 0.01
N PRO A 43 0.68 9.92 1.08
CA PRO A 43 1.00 11.31 1.44
C PRO A 43 2.35 11.42 2.17
N HIS A 44 3.41 10.97 1.53
CA HIS A 44 4.75 10.87 2.12
C HIS A 44 5.43 12.22 2.35
N GLY A 45 5.02 13.26 1.63
CA GLY A 45 5.57 14.61 1.79
C GLY A 45 4.95 15.41 2.93
N ALA A 46 4.08 14.80 3.75
CA ALA A 46 3.51 15.44 4.93
C ALA A 46 4.55 15.59 6.05
N PRO A 47 4.44 16.64 6.89
CA PRO A 47 5.35 16.83 8.03
C PRO A 47 4.99 15.99 9.27
N SER A 48 3.77 15.43 9.34
CA SER A 48 3.26 14.65 10.46
C SER A 48 2.21 13.66 9.97
N PHE A 49 1.86 12.67 10.80
CA PHE A 49 0.79 11.73 10.47
C PHE A 49 -0.58 12.44 10.36
N ARG A 50 -0.87 13.37 11.27
CA ARG A 50 -2.09 14.20 11.23
C ARG A 50 -2.24 14.95 9.92
N GLU A 51 -1.18 15.58 9.43
CA GLU A 51 -1.18 16.28 8.15
C GLU A 51 -1.30 15.30 6.97
N ALA A 52 -0.67 14.13 7.04
CA ALA A 52 -0.84 13.08 6.04
C ALA A 52 -2.30 12.63 5.91
N LEU A 53 -2.97 12.43 7.06
CA LEU A 53 -4.39 12.07 7.09
C LEU A 53 -5.28 13.19 6.54
N ARG A 54 -4.99 14.47 6.88
CA ARG A 54 -5.70 15.62 6.33
C ARG A 54 -5.54 15.68 4.80
N MET A 55 -4.31 15.60 4.30
CA MET A 55 -4.01 15.63 2.86
C MET A 55 -4.80 14.53 2.11
N GLY A 56 -4.74 13.30 2.60
CA GLY A 56 -5.49 12.19 2.00
C GLY A 56 -7.01 12.42 2.02
N THR A 57 -7.54 12.96 3.12
CA THR A 57 -8.98 13.25 3.27
C THR A 57 -9.44 14.33 2.28
N GLU A 58 -8.67 15.39 2.11
CA GLU A 58 -8.97 16.47 1.15
C GLU A 58 -8.98 15.93 -0.29
N VAL A 59 -7.97 15.12 -0.67
CA VAL A 59 -7.93 14.48 -1.99
C VAL A 59 -9.11 13.53 -2.19
N PHE A 60 -9.48 12.73 -1.17
CA PHE A 60 -10.61 11.82 -1.22
C PHE A 60 -11.93 12.56 -1.51
N HIS A 61 -12.15 13.70 -0.86
CA HIS A 61 -13.35 14.53 -1.11
C HIS A 61 -13.34 15.20 -2.49
N VAL A 62 -12.19 15.65 -2.97
CA VAL A 62 -12.03 16.17 -4.33
C VAL A 62 -12.31 15.07 -5.36
N LEU A 63 -11.77 13.88 -5.16
CA LEU A 63 -12.02 12.71 -6.02
C LEU A 63 -13.52 12.38 -6.09
N LYS A 64 -14.23 12.42 -4.94
CA LYS A 64 -15.70 12.26 -4.90
C LYS A 64 -16.42 13.27 -5.79
N GLY A 65 -15.97 14.52 -5.77
CA GLY A 65 -16.51 15.58 -6.64
C GLY A 65 -16.30 15.27 -8.12
N LEU A 66 -15.05 14.90 -8.49
CA LEU A 66 -14.70 14.56 -9.87
C LEU A 66 -15.50 13.37 -10.42
N LEU A 67 -15.69 12.32 -9.60
CA LEU A 67 -16.52 11.18 -9.98
C LEU A 67 -17.97 11.58 -10.24
N LYS A 68 -18.56 12.43 -9.36
CA LYS A 68 -19.93 12.97 -9.55
C LYS A 68 -20.04 13.80 -10.81
N ASP A 69 -19.08 14.68 -11.08
CA ASP A 69 -19.08 15.56 -12.26
C ASP A 69 -19.04 14.74 -13.56
N LYS A 70 -18.41 13.56 -13.52
CA LYS A 70 -18.40 12.59 -14.63
C LYS A 70 -19.63 11.67 -14.67
N GLY A 71 -20.55 11.76 -13.71
CA GLY A 71 -21.71 10.86 -13.60
C GLY A 71 -21.37 9.45 -13.13
N LEU A 72 -20.17 9.24 -12.55
CA LEU A 72 -19.70 7.97 -12.05
C LEU A 72 -20.17 7.70 -10.62
N SER A 73 -20.22 6.40 -10.25
CA SER A 73 -20.61 5.98 -8.89
C SER A 73 -19.63 6.49 -7.84
N THR A 74 -20.17 6.97 -6.73
CA THR A 74 -19.42 7.27 -5.50
C THR A 74 -19.78 6.32 -4.35
N ALA A 75 -20.38 5.15 -4.67
CA ALA A 75 -20.48 4.04 -3.74
C ALA A 75 -19.09 3.52 -3.42
N VAL A 76 -18.92 2.99 -2.22
CA VAL A 76 -17.62 2.50 -1.77
C VAL A 76 -17.57 0.97 -1.79
N GLY A 77 -16.39 0.43 -2.09
CA GLY A 77 -16.10 -0.99 -2.02
C GLY A 77 -15.79 -1.47 -0.60
N ASP A 78 -15.30 -2.68 -0.50
CA ASP A 78 -15.07 -3.37 0.80
C ASP A 78 -14.08 -2.63 1.70
N GLU A 79 -13.11 -1.94 1.13
CA GLU A 79 -12.09 -1.21 1.89
C GLU A 79 -12.38 0.29 2.02
N GLY A 80 -13.56 0.75 1.59
CA GLY A 80 -14.01 2.14 1.75
C GLY A 80 -13.56 3.09 0.63
N GLY A 81 -12.78 2.64 -0.36
CA GLY A 81 -12.50 3.39 -1.59
C GLY A 81 -13.71 3.40 -2.51
N PHE A 82 -13.81 4.40 -3.40
CA PHE A 82 -14.88 4.46 -4.40
C PHE A 82 -14.76 3.29 -5.39
N ALA A 83 -15.89 2.82 -5.88
CA ALA A 83 -15.97 1.72 -6.85
C ALA A 83 -16.65 2.18 -8.15
N PRO A 84 -16.05 3.13 -8.89
CA PRO A 84 -16.59 3.59 -10.18
C PRO A 84 -16.31 2.55 -11.27
N ASP A 85 -17.12 2.60 -12.33
CA ASP A 85 -16.90 1.83 -13.55
C ASP A 85 -16.00 2.64 -14.50
N LEU A 86 -14.71 2.29 -14.52
CA LEU A 86 -13.68 2.95 -15.33
C LEU A 86 -12.47 2.02 -15.53
N GLY A 87 -11.57 2.35 -16.45
CA GLY A 87 -10.35 1.57 -16.71
C GLY A 87 -9.17 1.98 -15.81
N ASN A 88 -8.14 1.11 -15.74
CA ASN A 88 -6.94 1.33 -14.92
C ASN A 88 -6.24 2.66 -15.22
N LEU A 89 -6.12 3.02 -16.49
CA LEU A 89 -5.47 4.25 -16.91
C LEU A 89 -6.25 5.49 -16.47
N GLU A 90 -7.58 5.49 -16.62
CA GLU A 90 -8.45 6.58 -16.20
C GLU A 90 -8.45 6.77 -14.67
N ALA A 91 -8.35 5.67 -13.91
CA ALA A 91 -8.19 5.73 -12.45
C ALA A 91 -6.94 6.52 -12.06
N GLY A 92 -5.79 6.22 -12.68
CA GLY A 92 -4.55 6.96 -12.45
C GLY A 92 -4.66 8.45 -12.81
N GLU A 93 -5.27 8.77 -13.96
CA GLU A 93 -5.50 10.16 -14.40
C GLU A 93 -6.38 10.94 -13.41
N LEU A 94 -7.47 10.33 -12.96
CA LEU A 94 -8.39 10.95 -11.99
C LEU A 94 -7.72 11.21 -10.65
N LEU A 95 -6.84 10.29 -10.19
CA LEU A 95 -6.12 10.48 -8.94
C LEU A 95 -5.10 11.62 -9.03
N VAL A 96 -4.32 11.70 -10.12
CA VAL A 96 -3.41 12.82 -10.33
C VAL A 96 -4.20 14.14 -10.35
N GLN A 97 -5.31 14.19 -11.11
CA GLN A 97 -6.19 15.37 -11.15
C GLN A 97 -6.75 15.72 -9.76
N ALA A 98 -7.14 14.73 -8.97
CA ALA A 98 -7.65 14.95 -7.62
C ALA A 98 -6.58 15.53 -6.68
N ILE A 99 -5.35 15.04 -6.76
CA ILE A 99 -4.21 15.54 -5.97
C ILE A 99 -3.94 17.01 -6.33
N GLU A 100 -3.84 17.33 -7.62
CA GLU A 100 -3.60 18.69 -8.10
C GLU A 100 -4.74 19.65 -7.72
N LYS A 101 -6.00 19.22 -7.91
CA LYS A 101 -7.19 20.02 -7.59
C LYS A 101 -7.38 20.24 -6.09
N ALA A 102 -6.84 19.35 -5.26
CA ALA A 102 -6.76 19.53 -3.81
C ALA A 102 -5.62 20.47 -3.37
N GLY A 103 -4.79 20.94 -4.32
CA GLY A 103 -3.69 21.88 -4.06
C GLY A 103 -2.37 21.22 -3.69
N TYR A 104 -2.21 19.91 -3.93
CA TYR A 104 -0.98 19.17 -3.65
C TYR A 104 -0.20 18.85 -4.93
N ARG A 105 1.10 18.59 -4.78
CA ARG A 105 1.98 18.22 -5.89
C ARG A 105 2.10 16.70 -5.98
N PRO A 106 1.64 16.09 -7.11
CA PRO A 106 1.85 14.65 -7.37
C PRO A 106 3.34 14.32 -7.41
N GLY A 107 3.73 13.22 -6.78
CA GLY A 107 5.12 12.75 -6.71
C GLY A 107 5.96 13.40 -5.60
N ASP A 108 5.75 14.68 -5.31
CA ASP A 108 6.48 15.39 -4.24
C ASP A 108 5.82 15.22 -2.88
N GLN A 109 4.52 15.49 -2.80
CA GLN A 109 3.77 15.48 -1.54
C GLN A 109 2.92 14.22 -1.40
N ILE A 110 2.26 13.83 -2.49
CA ILE A 110 1.44 12.63 -2.56
C ILE A 110 1.83 11.84 -3.80
N SER A 111 2.24 10.61 -3.60
CA SER A 111 2.42 9.62 -4.67
C SER A 111 1.25 8.65 -4.70
N LEU A 112 1.24 7.79 -5.72
CA LEU A 112 0.29 6.69 -5.86
C LEU A 112 0.94 5.37 -5.44
N ALA A 113 0.13 4.44 -4.96
CA ALA A 113 0.47 3.03 -4.85
C ALA A 113 -0.63 2.18 -5.49
N LEU A 114 -0.25 1.04 -6.03
CA LEU A 114 -1.16 0.09 -6.64
C LEU A 114 -1.11 -1.24 -5.88
N ASP A 115 -2.26 -1.86 -5.70
CA ASP A 115 -2.37 -3.29 -5.49
C ASP A 115 -2.98 -3.89 -6.76
N VAL A 116 -2.16 -4.64 -7.49
CA VAL A 116 -2.54 -5.20 -8.79
C VAL A 116 -3.29 -6.51 -8.60
N ALA A 117 -2.95 -7.27 -7.53
CA ALA A 117 -3.50 -8.60 -7.24
C ALA A 117 -3.53 -9.51 -8.49
N SER A 118 -2.41 -9.52 -9.21
CA SER A 118 -2.33 -10.05 -10.57
C SER A 118 -2.60 -11.57 -10.69
N THR A 119 -2.53 -12.30 -9.57
CA THR A 119 -2.92 -13.72 -9.52
C THR A 119 -4.38 -13.92 -9.93
N GLU A 120 -5.28 -12.95 -9.63
CA GLU A 120 -6.71 -13.03 -9.93
C GLU A 120 -7.01 -13.11 -11.45
N PHE A 121 -6.15 -12.51 -12.28
CA PHE A 121 -6.30 -12.55 -13.75
C PHE A 121 -5.15 -13.27 -14.48
N PHE A 122 -4.35 -14.06 -13.73
CA PHE A 122 -3.31 -14.92 -14.30
C PHE A 122 -3.86 -16.32 -14.55
N LYS A 123 -3.86 -16.75 -15.79
CA LYS A 123 -4.33 -18.07 -16.19
C LYS A 123 -3.53 -18.60 -17.39
N ASP A 124 -3.21 -19.90 -17.35
CA ASP A 124 -2.50 -20.60 -18.42
C ASP A 124 -1.20 -19.89 -18.88
N GLY A 125 -0.46 -19.30 -17.90
CA GLY A 125 0.79 -18.60 -18.14
C GLY A 125 0.63 -17.20 -18.76
N ARG A 126 -0.57 -16.60 -18.69
CA ARG A 126 -0.86 -15.28 -19.24
C ARG A 126 -1.71 -14.44 -18.30
N TYR A 127 -1.48 -13.13 -18.34
CA TYR A 127 -2.24 -12.11 -17.63
C TYR A 127 -3.31 -11.53 -18.53
N ALA A 128 -4.58 -11.61 -18.16
CA ALA A 128 -5.72 -11.12 -18.95
C ALA A 128 -6.35 -9.91 -18.26
N PHE A 129 -6.04 -8.67 -18.70
CA PHE A 129 -6.62 -7.44 -18.18
C PHE A 129 -6.72 -6.35 -19.27
N ASP A 130 -7.55 -5.32 -19.07
CA ASP A 130 -7.84 -4.24 -20.03
C ASP A 130 -8.13 -4.77 -21.45
N GLY A 131 -8.79 -5.94 -21.56
CA GLY A 131 -9.11 -6.59 -22.83
C GLY A 131 -7.91 -7.18 -23.58
N GLY A 132 -6.71 -7.15 -23.00
CA GLY A 132 -5.48 -7.75 -23.53
C GLY A 132 -5.13 -9.10 -22.89
N SER A 133 -4.08 -9.74 -23.41
CA SER A 133 -3.52 -10.97 -22.86
C SER A 133 -2.00 -10.92 -22.98
N TYR A 134 -1.31 -10.98 -21.85
CA TYR A 134 0.10 -10.63 -21.73
C TYR A 134 0.92 -11.78 -21.14
N THR A 135 2.14 -11.97 -21.61
CA THR A 135 3.18 -12.77 -20.96
C THR A 135 3.71 -12.02 -19.73
N SER A 136 4.50 -12.68 -18.88
CA SER A 136 5.14 -12.03 -17.71
C SER A 136 5.99 -10.83 -18.12
N ALA A 137 6.76 -10.93 -19.20
CA ALA A 137 7.57 -9.82 -19.69
C ALA A 137 6.70 -8.65 -20.19
N GLU A 138 5.64 -8.93 -20.94
CA GLU A 138 4.69 -7.92 -21.40
C GLU A 138 3.93 -7.27 -20.23
N MET A 139 3.55 -8.05 -19.19
CA MET A 139 2.95 -7.52 -17.97
C MET A 139 3.88 -6.52 -17.24
N VAL A 140 5.15 -6.88 -17.11
CA VAL A 140 6.18 -5.99 -16.55
C VAL A 140 6.32 -4.72 -17.37
N ASP A 141 6.23 -4.80 -18.71
CA ASP A 141 6.26 -3.64 -19.61
C ASP A 141 5.03 -2.73 -19.40
N GLN A 142 3.83 -3.29 -19.20
CA GLN A 142 2.63 -2.52 -18.89
C GLN A 142 2.79 -1.76 -17.56
N LEU A 143 3.27 -2.43 -16.51
CA LEU A 143 3.52 -1.79 -15.22
C LEU A 143 4.59 -0.69 -15.33
N ALA A 144 5.66 -0.93 -16.08
CA ALA A 144 6.69 0.08 -16.33
C ALA A 144 6.14 1.31 -17.08
N ALA A 145 5.24 1.11 -18.04
CA ALA A 145 4.57 2.21 -18.74
C ALA A 145 3.70 3.05 -17.79
N LEU A 146 2.97 2.42 -16.85
CA LEU A 146 2.20 3.12 -15.82
C LEU A 146 3.11 3.93 -14.88
N VAL A 147 4.22 3.35 -14.42
CA VAL A 147 5.23 4.05 -13.60
C VAL A 147 5.85 5.24 -14.34
N GLY A 148 6.06 5.13 -15.64
CA GLY A 148 6.55 6.24 -16.47
C GLY A 148 5.53 7.36 -16.68
N ARG A 149 4.23 7.07 -16.50
CA ARG A 149 3.14 8.03 -16.71
C ARG A 149 2.65 8.68 -15.42
N PHE A 150 2.64 7.96 -14.31
CA PHE A 150 2.09 8.39 -13.03
C PHE A 150 3.16 8.35 -11.93
N PRO A 151 3.02 9.14 -10.87
CA PRO A 151 3.94 9.14 -9.75
C PRO A 151 3.74 7.92 -8.83
N ILE A 152 3.89 6.72 -9.39
CA ILE A 152 3.71 5.46 -8.66
C ILE A 152 4.96 5.16 -7.83
N LEU A 153 4.77 5.07 -6.53
CA LEU A 153 5.80 4.83 -5.53
C LEU A 153 5.92 3.35 -5.16
N SER A 154 4.81 2.61 -5.22
CA SER A 154 4.71 1.23 -4.74
C SER A 154 3.76 0.42 -5.61
N ILE A 155 4.11 -0.82 -5.89
CA ILE A 155 3.29 -1.82 -6.57
C ILE A 155 3.29 -3.08 -5.71
N GLU A 156 2.10 -3.53 -5.33
CA GLU A 156 1.84 -4.77 -4.62
C GLU A 156 1.37 -5.82 -5.64
N ASP A 157 1.92 -7.03 -5.54
CA ASP A 157 1.60 -8.21 -6.37
C ASP A 157 1.47 -7.89 -7.87
N GLY A 158 2.49 -7.22 -8.40
CA GLY A 158 2.53 -6.80 -9.80
C GLY A 158 2.57 -7.96 -10.80
N VAL A 159 3.01 -9.14 -10.38
CA VAL A 159 2.92 -10.40 -11.10
C VAL A 159 2.45 -11.51 -10.16
N ALA A 160 1.98 -12.63 -10.69
CA ALA A 160 1.35 -13.71 -9.92
C ALA A 160 2.28 -14.32 -8.85
N GLU A 161 1.70 -14.86 -7.79
CA GLU A 161 2.37 -15.34 -6.58
C GLU A 161 3.39 -16.46 -6.78
N ASP A 162 3.25 -17.23 -7.86
CA ASP A 162 4.17 -18.30 -8.23
C ASP A 162 4.96 -18.03 -9.52
N ASP A 163 4.80 -16.85 -10.14
CA ASP A 163 5.57 -16.40 -11.30
C ASP A 163 6.91 -15.79 -10.87
N TRP A 164 7.79 -16.61 -10.29
CA TRP A 164 9.09 -16.17 -9.76
C TRP A 164 10.01 -15.56 -10.82
N ASP A 165 9.92 -16.02 -12.07
CA ASP A 165 10.66 -15.44 -13.20
C ASP A 165 10.11 -14.07 -13.57
N GLY A 166 8.80 -13.89 -13.55
CA GLY A 166 8.14 -12.58 -13.71
C GLY A 166 8.53 -11.61 -12.59
N TRP A 167 8.61 -12.08 -11.34
CA TRP A 167 9.09 -11.28 -10.22
C TRP A 167 10.55 -10.84 -10.37
N ALA A 168 11.41 -11.71 -10.91
CA ALA A 168 12.80 -11.35 -11.21
C ALA A 168 12.87 -10.24 -12.28
N LEU A 169 12.10 -10.37 -13.36
CA LEU A 169 12.01 -9.35 -14.43
C LEU A 169 11.46 -8.02 -13.88
N LEU A 170 10.39 -8.07 -13.06
CA LEU A 170 9.79 -6.89 -12.44
C LEU A 170 10.80 -6.18 -11.54
N THR A 171 11.53 -6.95 -10.73
CA THR A 171 12.52 -6.40 -9.79
C THR A 171 13.71 -5.79 -10.52
N GLU A 172 14.22 -6.45 -11.55
CA GLU A 172 15.28 -5.90 -12.40
C GLU A 172 14.86 -4.55 -13.01
N LYS A 173 13.63 -4.48 -13.53
CA LYS A 173 13.15 -3.32 -14.28
C LYS A 173 12.76 -2.15 -13.38
N LEU A 174 12.07 -2.38 -12.27
CA LEU A 174 11.47 -1.33 -11.42
C LEU A 174 12.01 -1.27 -10.00
N GLY A 175 12.65 -2.31 -9.47
CA GLY A 175 12.98 -2.42 -8.06
C GLY A 175 13.96 -1.37 -7.52
N LYS A 176 14.67 -0.63 -8.39
CA LYS A 176 15.54 0.48 -7.97
C LYS A 176 14.79 1.78 -7.70
N THR A 177 13.60 1.93 -8.27
CA THR A 177 12.83 3.19 -8.23
C THR A 177 11.45 3.04 -7.63
N VAL A 178 10.91 1.81 -7.59
CA VAL A 178 9.57 1.48 -7.10
C VAL A 178 9.69 0.46 -5.96
N GLN A 179 8.90 0.63 -4.91
CA GLN A 179 8.70 -0.40 -3.90
C GLN A 179 7.85 -1.51 -4.50
N LEU A 180 8.38 -2.74 -4.49
CA LEU A 180 7.71 -3.93 -4.97
C LEU A 180 7.32 -4.80 -3.78
N VAL A 181 6.05 -4.81 -3.45
CA VAL A 181 5.50 -5.46 -2.25
C VAL A 181 4.98 -6.84 -2.63
N GLY A 182 5.45 -7.88 -1.93
CA GLY A 182 4.85 -9.20 -1.99
C GLY A 182 3.82 -9.39 -0.89
N ASP A 183 2.55 -9.53 -1.26
CA ASP A 183 1.47 -10.02 -0.41
C ASP A 183 1.28 -11.52 -0.62
N ASP A 184 0.61 -11.93 -1.69
CA ASP A 184 0.39 -13.35 -2.02
C ASP A 184 1.71 -14.07 -2.31
N LEU A 185 2.72 -13.35 -2.84
CA LEU A 185 4.06 -13.88 -3.02
C LEU A 185 4.65 -14.43 -1.72
N PHE A 186 4.50 -13.70 -0.60
CA PHE A 186 5.16 -14.02 0.67
C PHE A 186 4.22 -14.52 1.77
N VAL A 187 2.95 -14.19 1.73
CA VAL A 187 1.89 -14.58 2.70
C VAL A 187 2.32 -14.43 4.17
N THR A 188 3.10 -13.38 4.47
CA THR A 188 3.73 -13.14 5.81
C THR A 188 4.57 -14.33 6.30
N ASN A 189 5.02 -15.22 5.40
CA ASN A 189 5.72 -16.46 5.72
C ASN A 189 7.23 -16.31 5.54
N THR A 190 8.01 -16.61 6.59
CA THR A 190 9.47 -16.46 6.59
C THR A 190 10.18 -17.34 5.57
N SER A 191 9.66 -18.53 5.26
CA SER A 191 10.26 -19.43 4.27
C SER A 191 10.08 -18.90 2.84
N ARG A 192 8.88 -18.38 2.51
CA ARG A 192 8.63 -17.75 1.20
C ARG A 192 9.43 -16.44 1.08
N LEU A 193 9.48 -15.64 2.15
CA LEU A 193 10.29 -14.42 2.18
C LEU A 193 11.79 -14.74 1.99
N GLN A 194 12.33 -15.77 2.68
CA GLN A 194 13.72 -16.18 2.51
C GLN A 194 14.01 -16.58 1.05
N ARG A 195 13.11 -17.34 0.42
CA ARG A 195 13.22 -17.67 -1.01
C ARG A 195 13.28 -16.41 -1.88
N GLY A 196 12.44 -15.40 -1.62
CA GLY A 196 12.47 -14.13 -2.34
C GLY A 196 13.79 -13.38 -2.16
N ILE A 197 14.31 -13.37 -0.94
CA ILE A 197 15.63 -12.77 -0.60
C ILE A 197 16.74 -13.49 -1.37
N ASP A 198 16.75 -14.82 -1.35
CA ASP A 198 17.78 -15.63 -2.02
C ASP A 198 17.76 -15.44 -3.54
N LEU A 199 16.59 -15.23 -4.12
CA LEU A 199 16.39 -14.94 -5.55
C LEU A 199 16.58 -13.46 -5.90
N GLY A 200 16.64 -12.56 -4.91
CA GLY A 200 16.75 -11.13 -5.12
C GLY A 200 15.50 -10.52 -5.76
N VAL A 201 14.29 -11.02 -5.45
CA VAL A 201 13.02 -10.56 -6.01
C VAL A 201 12.20 -9.79 -5.00
N ALA A 202 11.44 -8.80 -5.46
CA ALA A 202 10.75 -7.80 -4.64
C ALA A 202 11.74 -6.95 -3.80
N ASN A 203 11.23 -6.07 -2.94
CA ASN A 203 12.01 -5.28 -1.98
C ASN A 203 11.17 -4.85 -0.76
N SER A 204 9.96 -5.39 -0.64
CA SER A 204 9.03 -5.14 0.46
C SER A 204 8.12 -6.35 0.68
N ILE A 205 7.62 -6.49 1.90
CA ILE A 205 6.64 -7.51 2.27
C ILE A 205 5.40 -6.86 2.88
N LEU A 206 4.21 -7.37 2.50
CA LEU A 206 2.98 -7.06 3.21
C LEU A 206 2.86 -7.96 4.45
N ILE A 207 2.51 -7.38 5.59
CA ILE A 207 2.44 -8.06 6.88
C ILE A 207 0.99 -8.15 7.33
N LYS A 208 0.44 -9.35 7.33
CA LYS A 208 -0.92 -9.68 7.80
C LYS A 208 -0.83 -10.63 8.99
N VAL A 209 -1.03 -10.11 10.21
CA VAL A 209 -0.87 -10.86 11.47
C VAL A 209 -1.69 -12.16 11.48
N ASN A 210 -2.94 -12.09 11.02
CA ASN A 210 -3.83 -13.26 11.03
C ASN A 210 -3.59 -14.24 9.87
N GLN A 211 -2.77 -13.89 8.87
CA GLN A 211 -2.41 -14.79 7.77
C GLN A 211 -1.36 -15.81 8.22
N ILE A 212 -0.34 -15.37 8.96
CA ILE A 212 0.65 -16.27 9.58
C ILE A 212 0.13 -16.83 10.91
N GLY A 213 -0.69 -16.10 11.66
CA GLY A 213 -1.48 -16.58 12.77
C GLY A 213 -0.94 -16.31 14.16
N SER A 214 0.30 -15.87 14.34
CA SER A 214 0.85 -15.49 15.64
C SER A 214 1.67 -14.21 15.57
N LEU A 215 1.70 -13.44 16.66
CA LEU A 215 2.51 -12.24 16.77
C LEU A 215 4.01 -12.57 16.66
N THR A 216 4.44 -13.68 17.25
CA THR A 216 5.83 -14.11 17.19
C THR A 216 6.32 -14.32 15.77
N GLU A 217 5.57 -15.06 14.94
CA GLU A 217 5.92 -15.31 13.54
C GLU A 217 5.83 -14.01 12.71
N THR A 218 4.86 -13.15 13.02
CA THR A 218 4.75 -11.81 12.41
C THR A 218 6.01 -10.99 12.65
N LEU A 219 6.49 -10.92 13.89
CA LEU A 219 7.70 -10.19 14.26
C LEU A 219 8.95 -10.82 13.62
N GLN A 220 8.99 -12.15 13.50
CA GLN A 220 10.08 -12.84 12.79
C GLN A 220 10.12 -12.49 11.30
N ALA A 221 8.96 -12.38 10.64
CA ALA A 221 8.89 -11.98 9.24
C ALA A 221 9.38 -10.52 9.05
N ILE A 222 8.96 -9.60 9.93
CA ILE A 222 9.41 -8.19 9.91
C ILE A 222 10.92 -8.09 10.14
N ASP A 223 11.45 -8.80 11.12
CA ASP A 223 12.89 -8.81 11.43
C ASP A 223 13.72 -9.39 10.26
N LEU A 224 13.27 -10.50 9.67
CA LEU A 224 13.92 -11.10 8.50
C LEU A 224 13.93 -10.13 7.31
N ALA A 225 12.80 -9.47 7.01
CA ALA A 225 12.69 -8.45 5.98
C ALA A 225 13.70 -7.31 6.21
N GLY A 226 13.70 -6.75 7.43
CA GLY A 226 14.59 -5.65 7.80
C GLY A 226 16.07 -5.99 7.68
N ARG A 227 16.49 -7.19 8.10
CA ARG A 227 17.88 -7.67 7.94
C ARG A 227 18.30 -7.82 6.50
N ALA A 228 17.36 -8.14 5.61
CA ALA A 228 17.63 -8.26 4.18
C ALA A 228 17.53 -6.92 3.42
N GLY A 229 17.21 -5.80 4.11
CA GLY A 229 17.02 -4.51 3.49
C GLY A 229 15.66 -4.34 2.81
N TYR A 230 14.71 -5.23 3.08
CA TYR A 230 13.32 -5.11 2.63
C TYR A 230 12.54 -4.19 3.57
N THR A 231 11.61 -3.43 3.02
CA THR A 231 10.62 -2.71 3.81
C THR A 231 9.45 -3.62 4.20
N SER A 232 8.68 -3.20 5.21
CA SER A 232 7.46 -3.88 5.63
C SER A 232 6.29 -2.92 5.61
N VAL A 233 5.14 -3.39 5.14
CA VAL A 233 3.88 -2.66 5.18
C VAL A 233 2.92 -3.41 6.09
N ILE A 234 2.56 -2.85 7.24
CA ILE A 234 1.58 -3.46 8.14
C ILE A 234 0.20 -3.31 7.51
N SER A 235 -0.53 -4.41 7.37
CA SER A 235 -1.76 -4.45 6.59
C SER A 235 -2.96 -4.98 7.36
N HIS A 236 -4.12 -4.43 7.03
CA HIS A 236 -5.44 -4.98 7.32
C HIS A 236 -5.76 -6.17 6.42
N ARG A 237 -7.01 -6.61 6.46
CA ARG A 237 -7.62 -7.56 5.51
C ARG A 237 -8.84 -6.92 4.84
N SER A 238 -9.35 -7.53 3.74
CA SER A 238 -10.60 -7.11 3.09
C SER A 238 -11.80 -7.20 4.06
N GLY A 239 -11.86 -8.24 4.90
CA GLY A 239 -12.78 -8.32 6.04
C GLY A 239 -12.09 -7.78 7.30
N GLU A 240 -12.64 -6.74 7.92
CA GLU A 240 -12.07 -6.07 9.10
C GLU A 240 -13.11 -5.79 10.18
N THR A 241 -12.59 -5.51 11.39
CA THR A 241 -13.34 -5.00 12.54
C THR A 241 -12.77 -3.64 12.97
N GLU A 242 -13.34 -3.00 13.97
CA GLU A 242 -12.81 -1.76 14.56
C GLU A 242 -11.60 -1.99 15.49
N ASP A 243 -11.05 -3.21 15.57
CA ASP A 243 -9.79 -3.47 16.30
C ASP A 243 -8.65 -2.64 15.72
N THR A 244 -7.80 -2.10 16.59
CA THR A 244 -6.73 -1.17 16.22
C THR A 244 -5.32 -1.72 16.41
N THR A 245 -5.19 -3.00 16.75
CA THR A 245 -3.90 -3.65 17.06
C THR A 245 -2.84 -3.42 16.01
N ILE A 246 -3.21 -3.43 14.71
CA ILE A 246 -2.25 -3.22 13.62
C ILE A 246 -1.69 -1.79 13.58
N ALA A 247 -2.41 -0.79 14.08
CA ALA A 247 -1.89 0.57 14.20
C ALA A 247 -0.79 0.65 15.27
N ASP A 248 -1.03 0.05 16.43
CA ASP A 248 -0.02 -0.09 17.49
C ASP A 248 1.19 -0.90 17.01
N LEU A 249 0.96 -2.00 16.27
CA LEU A 249 2.04 -2.84 15.72
C LEU A 249 2.92 -2.06 14.74
N ALA A 250 2.33 -1.25 13.86
CA ALA A 250 3.09 -0.45 12.90
C ALA A 250 4.05 0.51 13.59
N VAL A 251 3.63 1.15 14.69
CA VAL A 251 4.48 2.04 15.49
C VAL A 251 5.51 1.24 16.29
N ALA A 252 5.08 0.13 16.93
CA ALA A 252 5.93 -0.72 17.75
C ALA A 252 7.12 -1.29 16.97
N THR A 253 6.88 -1.78 15.77
CA THR A 253 7.89 -2.40 14.90
C THR A 253 8.69 -1.39 14.08
N ARG A 254 8.27 -0.13 14.10
CA ARG A 254 8.85 0.92 13.24
C ARG A 254 8.83 0.54 11.75
N ALA A 255 7.79 -0.18 11.33
CA ALA A 255 7.65 -0.66 9.94
C ALA A 255 7.64 0.49 8.91
N GLY A 256 7.25 1.68 9.35
CA GLY A 256 7.28 2.90 8.54
C GLY A 256 6.13 3.03 7.55
N GLN A 257 5.33 1.99 7.35
CA GLN A 257 4.18 2.00 6.44
C GLN A 257 3.01 1.19 7.00
N ILE A 258 1.79 1.62 6.65
CA ILE A 258 0.55 0.91 6.99
C ILE A 258 -0.43 0.97 5.81
N LYS A 259 -1.04 -0.16 5.47
CA LYS A 259 -2.13 -0.29 4.50
C LYS A 259 -3.38 -0.69 5.27
N THR A 260 -4.33 0.22 5.45
CA THR A 260 -5.50 -0.01 6.31
C THR A 260 -6.81 0.52 5.74
N GLY A 261 -6.90 0.52 4.41
CA GLY A 261 -8.09 0.93 3.68
C GLY A 261 -8.23 2.43 3.51
N SER A 262 -9.45 2.87 3.25
CA SER A 262 -9.78 4.25 2.90
C SER A 262 -10.08 5.12 4.12
N LEU A 263 -10.46 6.34 3.82
CA LEU A 263 -10.87 7.41 4.74
C LEU A 263 -12.39 7.37 5.01
N SER A 264 -13.01 6.23 4.80
CA SER A 264 -14.41 5.90 5.02
C SER A 264 -14.54 4.49 5.57
N ARG A 265 -15.69 4.13 6.15
CA ARG A 265 -15.99 2.91 6.90
C ARG A 265 -15.28 2.86 8.26
N SER A 266 -16.04 2.59 9.33
CA SER A 266 -15.57 2.69 10.72
C SER A 266 -14.39 1.77 11.01
N GLU A 267 -14.43 0.55 10.47
CA GLU A 267 -13.38 -0.46 10.66
C GLU A 267 -12.03 -0.05 10.03
N ARG A 268 -12.03 0.88 9.08
CA ARG A 268 -10.81 1.45 8.48
C ARG A 268 -10.36 2.68 9.28
N VAL A 269 -11.28 3.62 9.48
CA VAL A 269 -11.02 4.90 10.18
C VAL A 269 -10.56 4.68 11.62
N ALA A 270 -10.98 3.59 12.28
CA ALA A 270 -10.52 3.25 13.62
C ALA A 270 -9.00 3.19 13.75
N LYS A 271 -8.29 2.62 12.74
CA LYS A 271 -6.83 2.51 12.73
C LYS A 271 -6.16 3.88 12.57
N TYR A 272 -6.68 4.73 11.68
CA TYR A 272 -6.22 6.11 11.54
C TYR A 272 -6.40 6.91 12.84
N ASN A 273 -7.56 6.78 13.48
CA ASN A 273 -7.83 7.43 14.75
C ASN A 273 -6.89 6.95 15.87
N GLN A 274 -6.52 5.67 15.87
CA GLN A 274 -5.54 5.14 16.83
C GLN A 274 -4.15 5.74 16.59
N LEU A 275 -3.72 5.86 15.33
CA LEU A 275 -2.44 6.50 15.00
C LEU A 275 -2.42 7.98 15.40
N LEU A 276 -3.54 8.72 15.27
CA LEU A 276 -3.66 10.08 15.79
C LEU A 276 -3.52 10.15 17.32
N ARG A 277 -4.13 9.20 18.06
CA ARG A 277 -3.97 9.13 19.53
C ARG A 277 -2.53 8.84 19.93
N ILE A 278 -1.85 7.93 19.21
CA ILE A 278 -0.44 7.63 19.45
C ILE A 278 0.43 8.85 19.14
N GLU A 279 0.16 9.58 18.06
CA GLU A 279 0.88 10.82 17.73
C GLU A 279 0.71 11.87 18.82
N ASP A 280 -0.52 12.06 19.34
CA ASP A 280 -0.81 12.99 20.44
C ASP A 280 -0.11 12.57 21.74
N GLU A 281 -0.07 11.28 22.08
CA GLU A 281 0.63 10.76 23.26
C GLU A 281 2.14 10.93 23.17
N LEU A 282 2.71 10.73 21.98
CA LEU A 282 4.15 10.91 21.73
C LEU A 282 4.56 12.38 21.74
N GLY A 283 3.66 13.28 21.35
CA GLY A 283 3.93 14.71 21.29
C GLY A 283 5.19 15.02 20.44
N SER A 284 6.16 15.72 21.03
CA SER A 284 7.41 16.08 20.33
C SER A 284 8.34 14.91 20.01
N GLN A 285 8.07 13.71 20.53
CA GLN A 285 8.83 12.49 20.21
C GLN A 285 8.29 11.79 18.96
N ALA A 286 7.12 12.17 18.47
CA ALA A 286 6.54 11.59 17.26
C ALA A 286 7.39 11.95 16.04
N VAL A 287 7.75 10.91 15.25
CA VAL A 287 8.47 11.07 13.99
C VAL A 287 7.60 10.48 12.89
N TYR A 288 7.33 11.23 11.84
CA TYR A 288 6.58 10.72 10.70
C TYR A 288 7.53 10.05 9.70
N ALA A 289 7.24 8.82 9.32
CA ALA A 289 8.10 8.03 8.43
C ALA A 289 8.25 8.63 7.02
N GLY A 290 7.37 9.54 6.62
CA GLY A 290 7.46 10.30 5.38
C GLY A 290 8.73 11.15 5.27
N THR A 291 9.28 11.55 6.40
CA THR A 291 10.46 12.43 6.49
C THR A 291 11.78 11.66 6.61
N VAL A 292 11.74 10.32 6.70
CA VAL A 292 12.94 9.48 6.81
C VAL A 292 13.19 8.70 5.52
N ASP A 293 14.45 8.36 5.28
CA ASP A 293 14.86 7.56 4.11
C ASP A 293 14.20 6.17 4.13
N ARG A 294 13.66 5.74 2.99
CA ARG A 294 12.77 4.58 2.87
C ARG A 294 13.39 3.41 2.11
N GLY A 295 14.64 3.11 2.37
CA GLY A 295 15.26 1.95 1.74
C GLY A 295 15.74 2.23 0.30
N PRO A 296 15.77 1.24 -0.61
CA PRO A 296 16.62 1.26 -1.81
C PRO A 296 16.42 2.45 -2.78
N ARG A 297 15.43 3.32 -2.53
CA ARG A 297 15.19 4.54 -3.31
C ARG A 297 15.99 5.76 -2.87
N GLY A 298 16.66 5.68 -1.76
CA GLY A 298 17.39 6.80 -1.20
C GLY A 298 18.86 6.77 -1.56
N LYS A 299 19.21 6.94 -2.82
CA LYS A 299 20.51 7.54 -3.25
C LYS A 299 20.35 7.89 -4.72
N ALA A 300 19.79 9.07 -4.99
CA ALA A 300 20.11 9.80 -6.21
C ALA A 300 21.42 10.54 -5.98
#